data_eaed958f2d217867b01bc7bca53c0c68
#
_entry.id   eaed958f2d217867b01bc7bca53c0c68
#
_cell.length_a   1.000
_cell.length_b   1.000
_cell.length_c   1.000
_cell.angle_alpha   90.00
_cell.angle_beta   90.00
_cell.angle_gamma   90.00
#
_symmetry.space_group_name_H-M   'P 1'
#
loop_
_entity.id
_entity.type
_entity.pdbx_description
1 polymer ?
#
loop_
_entity_poly.entity_id
_entity_poly.type
_entity_poly.pdbx_seq_one_letter_code
_entity_poly.pdbx_strand_id
1 'polypeptide(L)'
;MSDKKKRSMAGLPWIAAMAFFMQALDATILNTALPAIAHSLNRSPLAMQSAIISYTLTVAMLIPVSGWLADRFGTRRIFTLSVSLFTLGSLACALSNSLPQLVVFRVIQGIGGAMMMPVARLALLRAYPRNELLPVLNFVAMPGLVGPILGPVLGGVLVTWATWHWIFLINIPIGIAGLLYARKHMPNFTTARRRFDITGFLLFGLSLVLFSSGIELFGEKIVASWIALTVIVTSIGLLLLYILHARRTPNPLISLDLFKTRTFSIGIVGNIATRLGTGCVPFLMPLMLQVGFGYQAFIAGCMMAPTALGSIIAKSMVTQVLRRLGYRHTLVGITVIIGLMIAQFSLQSPAMAIWMLILPLFILGMAMSTQFTAMNTITLADLTDDNASSGNSVLAVTQQLSISLGVAVSAAVLRVYEGMEGTTTVEQFHYTFITMGIITVASAAMFMLLKTTDGNNLIKRQRKSKPNRVPSESE
;
A
#
# COMPACT_ATOMS: atom_id res chain seq x y z
N MET A 1 -33.77 -19.70 -0.89
CA MET A 1 -33.31 -18.29 -0.91
C MET A 1 -34.09 -17.55 -2.00
N SER A 2 -34.80 -16.47 -1.70
CA SER A 2 -35.67 -15.81 -2.69
C SER A 2 -34.81 -15.18 -3.80
N ASP A 3 -35.31 -15.14 -5.05
CA ASP A 3 -34.62 -14.56 -6.23
C ASP A 3 -34.13 -13.10 -6.01
N LYS A 4 -34.87 -12.36 -5.18
CA LYS A 4 -34.48 -11.00 -4.75
C LYS A 4 -33.17 -10.97 -3.95
N LYS A 5 -32.87 -12.00 -3.15
CA LYS A 5 -31.65 -12.15 -2.35
C LYS A 5 -30.47 -12.58 -3.22
N LYS A 6 -30.71 -13.42 -4.24
CA LYS A 6 -29.67 -13.80 -5.24
C LYS A 6 -29.26 -12.62 -6.12
N ARG A 7 -30.21 -11.78 -6.58
CA ARG A 7 -29.91 -10.56 -7.36
C ARG A 7 -29.17 -9.50 -6.55
N SER A 8 -29.49 -9.34 -5.27
CA SER A 8 -28.75 -8.44 -4.36
C SER A 8 -27.30 -8.88 -4.16
N MET A 9 -27.05 -10.20 -4.10
CA MET A 9 -25.70 -10.73 -3.89
C MET A 9 -24.84 -10.63 -5.15
N ALA A 10 -25.41 -10.74 -6.36
CA ALA A 10 -24.65 -10.63 -7.62
C ALA A 10 -23.99 -9.26 -7.85
N GLY A 11 -24.52 -8.19 -7.24
CA GLY A 11 -23.96 -6.84 -7.33
C GLY A 11 -22.80 -6.55 -6.38
N LEU A 12 -22.63 -7.33 -5.30
CA LEU A 12 -21.63 -7.07 -4.28
C LEU A 12 -20.17 -7.18 -4.78
N PRO A 13 -19.79 -8.16 -5.63
CA PRO A 13 -18.45 -8.22 -6.18
C PRO A 13 -18.08 -6.98 -7.03
N TRP A 14 -19.05 -6.43 -7.78
CA TRP A 14 -18.84 -5.21 -8.56
C TRP A 14 -18.61 -3.99 -7.68
N ILE A 15 -19.35 -3.87 -6.56
CA ILE A 15 -19.15 -2.80 -5.56
C ILE A 15 -17.74 -2.86 -4.99
N ALA A 16 -17.31 -4.06 -4.60
CA ALA A 16 -15.98 -4.26 -4.05
C ALA A 16 -14.87 -4.01 -5.09
N ALA A 17 -15.06 -4.49 -6.31
CA ALA A 17 -14.13 -4.30 -7.44
C ALA A 17 -13.94 -2.81 -7.76
N MET A 18 -15.03 -2.05 -7.80
CA MET A 18 -15.00 -0.61 -8.04
C MET A 18 -14.31 0.15 -6.91
N ALA A 19 -14.61 -0.19 -5.64
CA ALA A 19 -13.93 0.43 -4.50
C ALA A 19 -12.43 0.17 -4.53
N PHE A 20 -12.03 -1.06 -4.89
CA PHE A 20 -10.63 -1.41 -5.03
C PHE A 20 -9.94 -0.68 -6.19
N PHE A 21 -10.62 -0.56 -7.32
CA PHE A 21 -10.13 0.21 -8.46
C PHE A 21 -9.92 1.68 -8.11
N MET A 22 -10.92 2.33 -7.49
CA MET A 22 -10.81 3.73 -7.07
C MET A 22 -9.62 3.96 -6.15
N GLN A 23 -9.46 3.10 -5.16
CA GLN A 23 -8.36 3.21 -4.19
C GLN A 23 -6.99 2.97 -4.85
N ALA A 24 -6.89 1.97 -5.74
CA ALA A 24 -5.65 1.66 -6.45
C ALA A 24 -5.27 2.75 -7.46
N LEU A 25 -6.27 3.31 -8.14
CA LEU A 25 -6.08 4.44 -9.07
C LEU A 25 -5.60 5.68 -8.33
N ASP A 26 -6.29 6.08 -7.25
CA ASP A 26 -5.96 7.26 -6.45
C ASP A 26 -4.54 7.18 -5.85
N ALA A 27 -4.15 6.00 -5.39
CA ALA A 27 -2.82 5.77 -4.81
C ALA A 27 -1.67 5.96 -5.82
N THR A 28 -1.92 5.85 -7.11
CA THR A 28 -0.88 5.85 -8.14
C THR A 28 -0.92 7.05 -9.09
N ILE A 29 -2.12 7.58 -9.37
CA ILE A 29 -2.33 8.70 -10.30
C ILE A 29 -1.64 9.99 -9.81
N LEU A 30 -1.60 10.20 -8.51
CA LEU A 30 -1.03 11.41 -7.89
C LEU A 30 0.47 11.53 -8.14
N ASN A 31 1.21 10.41 -8.13
CA ASN A 31 2.68 10.42 -8.23
C ASN A 31 3.19 11.13 -9.50
N THR A 32 2.51 10.95 -10.62
CA THR A 32 2.88 11.59 -11.90
C THR A 32 2.48 13.07 -11.93
N ALA A 33 1.48 13.47 -11.15
CA ALA A 33 0.97 14.84 -11.12
C ALA A 33 1.71 15.76 -10.14
N LEU A 34 2.57 15.21 -9.26
CA LEU A 34 3.22 15.99 -8.20
C LEU A 34 3.93 17.25 -8.66
N PRO A 35 4.75 17.25 -9.74
CA PRO A 35 5.41 18.46 -10.22
C PRO A 35 4.42 19.54 -10.69
N ALA A 36 3.34 19.15 -11.37
CA ALA A 36 2.33 20.09 -11.85
C ALA A 36 1.53 20.73 -10.69
N ILE A 37 1.19 19.92 -9.67
CA ILE A 37 0.53 20.43 -8.45
C ILE A 37 1.47 21.39 -7.72
N ALA A 38 2.74 21.02 -7.57
CA ALA A 38 3.76 21.85 -6.92
C ALA A 38 3.90 23.20 -7.60
N HIS A 39 4.01 23.20 -8.93
CA HIS A 39 4.06 24.45 -9.72
C HIS A 39 2.82 25.30 -9.50
N SER A 40 1.62 24.70 -9.56
CA SER A 40 0.34 25.40 -9.37
C SER A 40 0.19 26.00 -7.97
N LEU A 41 0.71 25.31 -6.93
CA LEU A 41 0.62 25.75 -5.53
C LEU A 41 1.85 26.55 -5.08
N ASN A 42 2.79 26.89 -5.99
CA ASN A 42 4.05 27.60 -5.70
C ASN A 42 4.86 26.94 -4.59
N ARG A 43 5.03 25.64 -4.69
CA ARG A 43 5.81 24.81 -3.76
C ARG A 43 6.85 23.97 -4.51
N SER A 44 7.84 23.46 -3.77
CA SER A 44 8.77 22.51 -4.36
C SER A 44 8.07 21.16 -4.65
N PRO A 45 8.43 20.45 -5.74
CA PRO A 45 7.87 19.13 -6.02
C PRO A 45 8.05 18.14 -4.87
N LEU A 46 9.15 18.26 -4.14
CA LEU A 46 9.44 17.41 -3.00
C LEU A 46 8.51 17.64 -1.81
N ALA A 47 8.02 18.88 -1.61
CA ALA A 47 7.07 19.20 -0.56
C ALA A 47 5.70 18.48 -0.76
N MET A 48 5.38 18.06 -1.99
CA MET A 48 4.14 17.34 -2.30
C MET A 48 4.08 15.93 -1.71
N GLN A 49 5.20 15.38 -1.22
CA GLN A 49 5.20 14.11 -0.49
C GLN A 49 4.18 14.07 0.65
N SER A 50 3.97 15.21 1.33
CA SER A 50 3.01 15.34 2.43
C SER A 50 1.57 15.00 2.01
N ALA A 51 1.20 15.25 0.75
CA ALA A 51 -0.10 14.85 0.21
C ALA A 51 -0.24 13.32 0.05
N ILE A 52 0.85 12.60 -0.25
CA ILE A 52 0.86 11.14 -0.31
C ILE A 52 0.86 10.57 1.11
N ILE A 53 1.76 11.07 1.96
CA ILE A 53 1.95 10.59 3.33
C ILE A 53 0.67 10.77 4.15
N SER A 54 0.03 11.92 4.10
CA SER A 54 -1.19 12.21 4.86
C SER A 54 -2.33 11.24 4.54
N TYR A 55 -2.50 10.88 3.27
CA TYR A 55 -3.47 9.87 2.86
C TYR A 55 -3.10 8.47 3.33
N THR A 56 -1.89 8.00 3.00
CA THR A 56 -1.45 6.63 3.33
C THR A 56 -1.36 6.38 4.82
N LEU A 57 -0.92 7.38 5.59
CA LEU A 57 -0.86 7.32 7.05
C LEU A 57 -2.27 7.27 7.67
N THR A 58 -3.20 8.09 7.18
CA THR A 58 -4.60 8.07 7.63
C THR A 58 -5.24 6.70 7.35
N VAL A 59 -4.99 6.14 6.16
CA VAL A 59 -5.45 4.80 5.81
C VAL A 59 -4.86 3.75 6.76
N ALA A 60 -3.55 3.79 7.03
CA ALA A 60 -2.89 2.87 7.95
C ALA A 60 -3.50 2.90 9.36
N MET A 61 -3.74 4.10 9.88
CA MET A 61 -4.32 4.28 11.21
C MET A 61 -5.75 3.72 11.32
N LEU A 62 -6.56 3.87 10.29
CA LEU A 62 -8.00 3.60 10.38
C LEU A 62 -8.38 2.19 9.89
N ILE A 63 -7.50 1.45 9.24
CA ILE A 63 -7.76 0.05 8.85
C ILE A 63 -8.24 -0.80 10.05
N PRO A 64 -7.62 -0.77 11.24
CA PRO A 64 -8.08 -1.57 12.37
C PRO A 64 -9.47 -1.18 12.89
N VAL A 65 -9.84 0.09 12.70
CA VAL A 65 -11.15 0.63 13.14
C VAL A 65 -12.27 0.19 12.21
N SER A 66 -11.96 -0.06 10.94
CA SER A 66 -12.94 -0.33 9.88
C SER A 66 -13.83 -1.54 10.16
N GLY A 67 -13.24 -2.62 10.67
CA GLY A 67 -13.97 -3.84 11.04
C GLY A 67 -14.94 -3.60 12.19
N TRP A 68 -14.47 -2.92 13.24
CA TRP A 68 -15.32 -2.59 14.40
C TRP A 68 -16.50 -1.67 14.03
N LEU A 69 -16.26 -0.66 13.19
CA LEU A 69 -17.32 0.21 12.69
C LEU A 69 -18.35 -0.56 11.88
N ALA A 70 -17.89 -1.45 10.97
CA ALA A 70 -18.78 -2.27 10.16
C ALA A 70 -19.60 -3.24 11.01
N ASP A 71 -19.01 -3.84 12.04
CA ASP A 71 -19.68 -4.72 12.98
C ASP A 71 -20.78 -3.99 13.78
N ARG A 72 -20.47 -2.78 14.23
CA ARG A 72 -21.38 -1.99 15.07
C ARG A 72 -22.52 -1.31 14.30
N PHE A 73 -22.22 -0.71 13.16
CA PHE A 73 -23.15 0.15 12.42
C PHE A 73 -23.68 -0.52 11.15
N GLY A 74 -23.09 -1.63 10.73
CA GLY A 74 -23.45 -2.39 9.56
C GLY A 74 -22.58 -2.07 8.33
N THR A 75 -22.30 -3.11 7.57
CA THR A 75 -21.40 -3.05 6.41
C THR A 75 -21.87 -2.06 5.35
N ARG A 76 -23.16 -2.03 5.01
CA ARG A 76 -23.71 -1.11 4.00
C ARG A 76 -23.57 0.35 4.43
N ARG A 77 -23.92 0.67 5.69
CA ARG A 77 -23.86 2.06 6.20
C ARG A 77 -22.44 2.59 6.20
N ILE A 78 -21.50 1.80 6.73
CA ILE A 78 -20.08 2.21 6.79
C ILE A 78 -19.49 2.29 5.39
N PHE A 79 -19.78 1.36 4.49
CA PHE A 79 -19.29 1.42 3.12
C PHE A 79 -19.81 2.67 2.37
N THR A 80 -21.10 2.96 2.46
CA THR A 80 -21.67 4.16 1.81
C THR A 80 -21.09 5.45 2.38
N LEU A 81 -20.89 5.52 3.71
CA LEU A 81 -20.20 6.64 4.35
C LEU A 81 -18.77 6.77 3.85
N SER A 82 -18.04 5.66 3.73
CA SER A 82 -16.65 5.63 3.26
C SER A 82 -16.51 6.13 1.82
N VAL A 83 -17.36 5.65 0.91
CA VAL A 83 -17.36 6.11 -0.48
C VAL A 83 -17.76 7.59 -0.56
N SER A 84 -18.73 8.03 0.27
CA SER A 84 -19.12 9.45 0.33
C SER A 84 -17.97 10.34 0.80
N LEU A 85 -17.28 9.97 1.89
CA LEU A 85 -16.12 10.69 2.41
C LEU A 85 -14.96 10.72 1.42
N PHE A 86 -14.69 9.58 0.76
CA PHE A 86 -13.66 9.52 -0.26
C PHE A 86 -13.96 10.44 -1.44
N THR A 87 -15.21 10.42 -1.94
CA THR A 87 -15.64 11.22 -3.07
C THR A 87 -15.66 12.71 -2.73
N LEU A 88 -16.18 13.10 -1.55
CA LEU A 88 -16.16 14.48 -1.07
C LEU A 88 -14.74 14.98 -0.79
N GLY A 89 -13.90 14.13 -0.19
CA GLY A 89 -12.49 14.43 0.01
C GLY A 89 -11.75 14.64 -1.31
N SER A 90 -12.05 13.82 -2.32
CA SER A 90 -11.49 13.97 -3.68
C SER A 90 -11.92 15.30 -4.33
N LEU A 91 -13.19 15.65 -4.21
CA LEU A 91 -13.69 16.95 -4.67
C LEU A 91 -12.98 18.11 -3.95
N ALA A 92 -12.84 18.03 -2.64
CA ALA A 92 -12.15 19.04 -1.85
C ALA A 92 -10.66 19.15 -2.26
N CYS A 93 -9.97 18.02 -2.51
CA CYS A 93 -8.61 18.02 -3.05
C CYS A 93 -8.54 18.75 -4.41
N ALA A 94 -9.50 18.52 -5.29
CA ALA A 94 -9.57 19.23 -6.58
C ALA A 94 -9.77 20.74 -6.43
N LEU A 95 -10.39 21.19 -5.35
CA LEU A 95 -10.65 22.62 -5.07
C LEU A 95 -9.58 23.27 -4.19
N SER A 96 -8.52 22.56 -3.83
CA SER A 96 -7.48 23.10 -2.95
C SER A 96 -6.62 24.15 -3.65
N ASN A 97 -6.32 25.22 -2.92
CA ASN A 97 -5.52 26.34 -3.40
C ASN A 97 -4.18 26.48 -2.66
N SER A 98 -3.90 25.58 -1.74
CA SER A 98 -2.65 25.55 -0.97
C SER A 98 -2.31 24.13 -0.55
N LEU A 99 -1.00 23.87 -0.29
CA LEU A 99 -0.55 22.57 0.18
C LEU A 99 -1.19 22.16 1.53
N PRO A 100 -1.30 23.02 2.55
CA PRO A 100 -1.98 22.65 3.79
C PRO A 100 -3.44 22.23 3.58
N GLN A 101 -4.18 22.92 2.71
CA GLN A 101 -5.55 22.52 2.35
C GLN A 101 -5.58 21.15 1.68
N LEU A 102 -4.68 20.92 0.72
CA LEU A 102 -4.56 19.62 0.04
C LEU A 102 -4.29 18.52 1.05
N VAL A 103 -3.36 18.72 1.99
CA VAL A 103 -3.03 17.74 3.05
C VAL A 103 -4.25 17.43 3.92
N VAL A 104 -4.98 18.44 4.40
CA VAL A 104 -6.20 18.24 5.20
C VAL A 104 -7.26 17.47 4.41
N PHE A 105 -7.47 17.81 3.15
CA PHE A 105 -8.45 17.14 2.30
C PHE A 105 -8.02 15.70 1.95
N ARG A 106 -6.72 15.44 1.83
CA ARG A 106 -6.18 14.08 1.70
C ARG A 106 -6.40 13.25 2.97
N VAL A 107 -6.37 13.84 4.16
CA VAL A 107 -6.76 13.16 5.40
C VAL A 107 -8.24 12.77 5.34
N ILE A 108 -9.14 13.68 4.94
CA ILE A 108 -10.58 13.39 4.81
C ILE A 108 -10.81 12.27 3.79
N GLN A 109 -10.16 12.33 2.64
CA GLN A 109 -10.21 11.29 1.61
C GLN A 109 -9.68 9.95 2.14
N GLY A 110 -8.58 9.98 2.92
CA GLY A 110 -7.98 8.83 3.57
C GLY A 110 -8.89 8.14 4.60
N ILE A 111 -9.70 8.91 5.35
CA ILE A 111 -10.72 8.37 6.26
C ILE A 111 -11.73 7.51 5.47
N GLY A 112 -12.19 8.00 4.32
CA GLY A 112 -13.03 7.23 3.42
C GLY A 112 -12.31 5.98 2.88
N GLY A 113 -11.11 6.17 2.30
CA GLY A 113 -10.31 5.11 1.68
C GLY A 113 -9.97 3.97 2.63
N ALA A 114 -9.69 4.26 3.90
CA ALA A 114 -9.32 3.26 4.91
C ALA A 114 -10.40 2.20 5.15
N MET A 115 -11.65 2.55 4.97
CA MET A 115 -12.79 1.67 5.29
C MET A 115 -13.38 1.01 4.04
N MET A 116 -13.16 1.55 2.83
CA MET A 116 -13.80 1.05 1.60
C MET A 116 -13.49 -0.43 1.37
N MET A 117 -12.21 -0.78 1.26
CA MET A 117 -11.79 -2.13 0.91
C MET A 117 -12.01 -3.15 2.04
N PRO A 118 -11.62 -2.90 3.30
CA PRO A 118 -11.86 -3.83 4.39
C PRO A 118 -13.34 -4.14 4.60
N VAL A 119 -14.22 -3.13 4.53
CA VAL A 119 -15.66 -3.30 4.72
C VAL A 119 -16.30 -4.04 3.55
N ALA A 120 -15.90 -3.76 2.30
CA ALA A 120 -16.34 -4.50 1.13
C ALA A 120 -15.94 -5.97 1.22
N ARG A 121 -14.68 -6.25 1.58
CA ARG A 121 -14.18 -7.62 1.79
C ARG A 121 -14.93 -8.36 2.89
N LEU A 122 -15.20 -7.69 4.01
CA LEU A 122 -15.99 -8.26 5.11
C LEU A 122 -17.40 -8.64 4.64
N ALA A 123 -18.05 -7.78 3.85
CA ALA A 123 -19.36 -8.05 3.28
C ALA A 123 -19.34 -9.27 2.34
N LEU A 124 -18.29 -9.41 1.50
CA LEU A 124 -18.10 -10.58 0.64
C LEU A 124 -17.95 -11.87 1.45
N LEU A 125 -17.09 -11.86 2.48
CA LEU A 125 -16.86 -13.01 3.35
C LEU A 125 -18.15 -13.49 4.07
N ARG A 126 -19.06 -12.57 4.35
CA ARG A 126 -20.36 -12.88 5.00
C ARG A 126 -21.47 -13.26 4.02
N ALA A 127 -21.36 -12.82 2.77
CA ALA A 127 -22.37 -13.03 1.76
C ALA A 127 -22.22 -14.34 0.98
N TYR A 128 -20.96 -14.79 0.77
CA TYR A 128 -20.64 -15.93 -0.07
C TYR A 128 -20.18 -17.14 0.75
N PRO A 129 -20.59 -18.37 0.37
CA PRO A 129 -20.09 -19.59 0.97
C PRO A 129 -18.61 -19.82 0.60
N ARG A 130 -17.87 -20.58 1.42
CA ARG A 130 -16.40 -20.78 1.26
C ARG A 130 -15.99 -21.31 -0.12
N ASN A 131 -16.82 -22.15 -0.74
CA ASN A 131 -16.55 -22.72 -2.07
C ASN A 131 -16.67 -21.71 -3.23
N GLU A 132 -17.45 -20.65 -3.09
CA GLU A 132 -17.63 -19.59 -4.09
C GLU A 132 -16.73 -18.36 -3.84
N LEU A 133 -16.14 -18.28 -2.66
CA LEU A 133 -15.42 -17.10 -2.21
C LEU A 133 -14.16 -16.83 -3.03
N LEU A 134 -13.41 -17.87 -3.42
CA LEU A 134 -12.14 -17.71 -4.15
C LEU A 134 -12.32 -17.09 -5.54
N PRO A 135 -13.26 -17.56 -6.39
CA PRO A 135 -13.56 -16.90 -7.67
C PRO A 135 -13.99 -15.44 -7.50
N VAL A 136 -14.83 -15.15 -6.49
CA VAL A 136 -15.31 -13.79 -6.20
C VAL A 136 -14.17 -12.86 -5.78
N LEU A 137 -13.29 -13.30 -4.89
CA LEU A 137 -12.14 -12.50 -4.46
C LEU A 137 -11.15 -12.26 -5.60
N ASN A 138 -10.94 -13.25 -6.49
CA ASN A 138 -10.13 -13.09 -7.68
C ASN A 138 -10.71 -12.04 -8.63
N PHE A 139 -12.03 -12.07 -8.87
CA PHE A 139 -12.72 -11.06 -9.66
C PHE A 139 -12.54 -9.65 -9.09
N VAL A 140 -12.73 -9.49 -7.78
CA VAL A 140 -12.56 -8.20 -7.09
C VAL A 140 -11.12 -7.70 -7.13
N ALA A 141 -10.15 -8.59 -7.12
CA ALA A 141 -8.74 -8.21 -7.17
C ALA A 141 -8.29 -7.69 -8.56
N MET A 142 -8.96 -8.09 -9.66
CA MET A 142 -8.55 -7.71 -11.02
C MET A 142 -8.48 -6.19 -11.24
N PRO A 143 -9.50 -5.38 -10.89
CA PRO A 143 -9.43 -3.93 -11.08
C PRO A 143 -8.32 -3.26 -10.24
N GLY A 144 -8.00 -3.84 -9.08
CA GLY A 144 -6.86 -3.38 -8.27
C GLY A 144 -5.49 -3.59 -8.94
N LEU A 145 -5.39 -4.51 -9.90
CA LEU A 145 -4.18 -4.70 -10.70
C LEU A 145 -4.09 -3.71 -11.87
N VAL A 146 -5.26 -3.28 -12.37
CA VAL A 146 -5.35 -2.32 -13.47
C VAL A 146 -5.03 -0.90 -13.00
N GLY A 147 -5.43 -0.55 -11.76
CA GLY A 147 -5.18 0.77 -11.17
C GLY A 147 -3.71 1.23 -11.26
N PRO A 148 -2.73 0.46 -10.79
CA PRO A 148 -1.31 0.82 -10.89
C PRO A 148 -0.76 0.97 -12.30
N ILE A 149 -1.39 0.36 -13.31
CA ILE A 149 -1.04 0.56 -14.73
C ILE A 149 -1.65 1.86 -15.24
N LEU A 150 -2.95 2.00 -15.04
CA LEU A 150 -3.71 3.14 -15.57
C LEU A 150 -3.41 4.44 -14.82
N GLY A 151 -3.15 4.37 -13.50
CA GLY A 151 -2.96 5.56 -12.67
C GLY A 151 -1.89 6.51 -13.19
N PRO A 152 -0.63 6.08 -13.32
CA PRO A 152 0.44 6.95 -13.80
C PRO A 152 0.20 7.44 -15.23
N VAL A 153 -0.34 6.58 -16.12
CA VAL A 153 -0.63 6.94 -17.52
C VAL A 153 -1.76 7.98 -17.58
N LEU A 154 -2.87 7.74 -16.88
CA LEU A 154 -3.98 8.69 -16.81
C LEU A 154 -3.56 9.99 -16.13
N GLY A 155 -2.76 9.92 -15.06
CA GLY A 155 -2.20 11.09 -14.41
C GLY A 155 -1.38 11.93 -15.37
N GLY A 156 -0.51 11.29 -16.16
CA GLY A 156 0.27 11.94 -17.20
C GLY A 156 -0.58 12.57 -18.30
N VAL A 157 -1.60 11.86 -18.79
CA VAL A 157 -2.58 12.38 -19.78
C VAL A 157 -3.30 13.61 -19.24
N LEU A 158 -3.88 13.51 -18.06
CA LEU A 158 -4.68 14.59 -17.47
C LEU A 158 -3.85 15.84 -17.17
N VAL A 159 -2.61 15.66 -16.70
CA VAL A 159 -1.70 16.79 -16.43
C VAL A 159 -1.21 17.44 -17.72
N THR A 160 -0.95 16.66 -18.77
CA THR A 160 -0.38 17.17 -20.03
C THR A 160 -1.43 17.89 -20.87
N TRP A 161 -2.66 17.37 -20.98
CA TRP A 161 -3.70 17.88 -21.88
C TRP A 161 -4.90 18.55 -21.19
N ALA A 162 -4.99 18.45 -19.86
CA ALA A 162 -6.02 19.10 -19.07
C ALA A 162 -5.38 19.87 -17.90
N THR A 163 -5.81 19.60 -16.65
CA THR A 163 -5.21 20.15 -15.45
C THR A 163 -5.10 19.06 -14.38
N TRP A 164 -4.19 19.24 -13.42
CA TRP A 164 -3.99 18.30 -12.32
C TRP A 164 -5.26 18.09 -11.47
N HIS A 165 -6.22 19.03 -11.43
CA HIS A 165 -7.47 18.88 -10.71
C HIS A 165 -8.28 17.65 -11.14
N TRP A 166 -8.16 17.27 -12.42
CA TRP A 166 -8.86 16.13 -12.99
C TRP A 166 -8.42 14.78 -12.40
N ILE A 167 -7.23 14.68 -11.83
CA ILE A 167 -6.81 13.44 -11.15
C ILE A 167 -7.69 13.11 -9.94
N PHE A 168 -8.26 14.15 -9.31
CA PHE A 168 -9.22 14.01 -8.22
C PHE A 168 -10.66 13.94 -8.73
N LEU A 169 -11.00 14.77 -9.73
CA LEU A 169 -12.36 14.84 -10.28
C LEU A 169 -12.81 13.54 -10.93
N ILE A 170 -11.90 12.73 -11.47
CA ILE A 170 -12.22 11.41 -12.06
C ILE A 170 -12.85 10.45 -11.04
N ASN A 171 -12.58 10.62 -9.75
CA ASN A 171 -13.16 9.82 -8.69
C ASN A 171 -14.65 10.17 -8.43
N ILE A 172 -15.10 11.36 -8.83
CA ILE A 172 -16.46 11.84 -8.53
C ILE A 172 -17.54 11.00 -9.22
N PRO A 173 -17.52 10.82 -10.57
CA PRO A 173 -18.54 10.03 -11.25
C PRO A 173 -18.52 8.58 -10.80
N ILE A 174 -17.31 8.01 -10.60
CA ILE A 174 -17.15 6.63 -10.13
C ILE A 174 -17.72 6.48 -8.71
N GLY A 175 -17.39 7.42 -7.81
CA GLY A 175 -17.87 7.43 -6.43
C GLY A 175 -19.40 7.57 -6.34
N ILE A 176 -19.99 8.48 -7.12
CA ILE A 176 -21.45 8.66 -7.17
C ILE A 176 -22.13 7.38 -7.67
N ALA A 177 -21.65 6.80 -8.78
CA ALA A 177 -22.17 5.55 -9.31
C ALA A 177 -22.08 4.41 -8.27
N GLY A 178 -20.93 4.32 -7.59
CA GLY A 178 -20.71 3.36 -6.52
C GLY A 178 -21.61 3.53 -5.33
N LEU A 179 -21.81 4.76 -4.91
CA LEU A 179 -22.69 5.09 -3.80
C LEU A 179 -24.15 4.68 -4.08
N LEU A 180 -24.64 5.04 -5.27
CA LEU A 180 -26.01 4.70 -5.70
C LEU A 180 -26.19 3.20 -5.82
N TYR A 181 -25.22 2.51 -6.40
CA TYR A 181 -25.25 1.06 -6.58
C TYR A 181 -25.13 0.32 -5.25
N ALA A 182 -24.27 0.76 -4.34
CA ALA A 182 -24.09 0.17 -3.03
C ALA A 182 -25.32 0.33 -2.13
N ARG A 183 -25.97 1.50 -2.16
CA ARG A 183 -27.24 1.72 -1.42
C ARG A 183 -28.31 0.68 -1.80
N LYS A 184 -28.34 0.27 -3.07
CA LYS A 184 -29.38 -0.64 -3.60
C LYS A 184 -29.00 -2.13 -3.45
N HIS A 185 -27.71 -2.49 -3.61
CA HIS A 185 -27.29 -3.88 -3.76
C HIS A 185 -26.41 -4.40 -2.62
N MET A 186 -25.90 -3.55 -1.74
CA MET A 186 -25.04 -4.01 -0.66
C MET A 186 -25.87 -4.49 0.54
N PRO A 187 -25.67 -5.74 1.02
CA PRO A 187 -26.31 -6.22 2.23
C PRO A 187 -25.76 -5.50 3.47
N ASN A 188 -26.59 -5.34 4.50
CA ASN A 188 -26.18 -4.71 5.75
C ASN A 188 -26.01 -5.76 6.85
N PHE A 189 -24.76 -6.19 7.06
CA PHE A 189 -24.41 -7.15 8.11
C PHE A 189 -23.96 -6.40 9.35
N THR A 190 -24.48 -6.79 10.50
CA THR A 190 -24.04 -6.33 11.83
C THR A 190 -23.65 -7.54 12.68
N THR A 191 -22.83 -7.34 13.70
CA THR A 191 -22.39 -8.38 14.63
C THR A 191 -22.49 -7.87 16.07
N ALA A 192 -22.36 -8.77 17.03
CA ALA A 192 -22.37 -8.42 18.45
C ALA A 192 -21.35 -7.32 18.79
N ARG A 193 -21.73 -6.40 19.66
CA ARG A 193 -20.93 -5.26 20.06
C ARG A 193 -19.68 -5.73 20.81
N ARG A 194 -18.49 -5.45 20.26
CA ARG A 194 -17.22 -5.58 20.96
C ARG A 194 -16.79 -4.20 21.48
N ARG A 195 -16.12 -4.15 22.63
CA ARG A 195 -15.51 -2.90 23.12
C ARG A 195 -14.32 -2.57 22.23
N PHE A 196 -14.23 -1.32 21.80
CA PHE A 196 -13.10 -0.82 21.02
C PHE A 196 -12.02 -0.26 21.96
N ASP A 197 -10.77 -0.55 21.67
CA ASP A 197 -9.62 -0.04 22.42
C ASP A 197 -9.27 1.38 21.98
N ILE A 198 -10.01 2.37 22.48
CA ILE A 198 -9.82 3.79 22.15
C ILE A 198 -8.44 4.27 22.59
N THR A 199 -8.00 3.88 23.77
CA THR A 199 -6.69 4.28 24.33
C THR A 199 -5.56 3.73 23.47
N GLY A 200 -5.61 2.44 23.12
CA GLY A 200 -4.63 1.83 22.23
C GLY A 200 -4.63 2.47 20.84
N PHE A 201 -5.80 2.80 20.30
CA PHE A 201 -5.92 3.50 19.02
C PHE A 201 -5.26 4.89 19.04
N LEU A 202 -5.50 5.68 20.09
CA LEU A 202 -4.90 7.01 20.20
C LEU A 202 -3.37 6.93 20.42
N LEU A 203 -2.89 6.05 21.27
CA LEU A 203 -1.45 5.88 21.53
C LEU A 203 -0.73 5.42 20.26
N PHE A 204 -1.24 4.37 19.60
CA PHE A 204 -0.66 3.83 18.39
C PHE A 204 -0.73 4.83 17.22
N GLY A 205 -1.92 5.40 16.98
CA GLY A 205 -2.14 6.34 15.89
C GLY A 205 -1.29 7.60 16.04
N LEU A 206 -1.26 8.21 17.23
CA LEU A 206 -0.45 9.41 17.48
C LEU A 206 1.04 9.10 17.34
N SER A 207 1.50 7.93 17.79
CA SER A 207 2.90 7.52 17.60
C SER A 207 3.26 7.48 16.12
N LEU A 208 2.41 6.90 15.27
CA LEU A 208 2.66 6.82 13.82
C LEU A 208 2.68 8.20 13.16
N VAL A 209 1.75 9.08 13.51
CA VAL A 209 1.70 10.45 12.99
C VAL A 209 2.97 11.22 13.36
N LEU A 210 3.35 11.19 14.63
CA LEU A 210 4.55 11.88 15.09
C LEU A 210 5.83 11.29 14.48
N PHE A 211 5.91 9.97 14.31
CA PHE A 211 7.05 9.34 13.67
C PHE A 211 7.23 9.79 12.22
N SER A 212 6.14 9.75 11.44
CA SER A 212 6.15 10.19 10.06
C SER A 212 6.46 11.68 9.93
N SER A 213 5.83 12.53 10.77
CA SER A 213 6.09 13.97 10.81
C SER A 213 7.53 14.29 11.23
N GLY A 214 8.08 13.53 12.17
CA GLY A 214 9.47 13.70 12.59
C GLY A 214 10.47 13.42 11.47
N ILE A 215 10.24 12.38 10.67
CA ILE A 215 11.06 12.10 9.47
C ILE A 215 10.89 13.21 8.42
N GLU A 216 9.67 13.70 8.21
CA GLU A 216 9.41 14.78 7.26
C GLU A 216 10.10 16.09 7.67
N LEU A 217 10.10 16.43 8.96
CA LEU A 217 10.80 17.59 9.51
C LEU A 217 12.34 17.45 9.48
N PHE A 218 12.83 16.21 9.46
CA PHE A 218 14.26 15.90 9.49
C PHE A 218 14.92 16.23 8.16
N GLY A 219 15.25 17.27 7.78
CA GLY A 219 15.84 17.72 6.51
C GLY A 219 15.24 19.01 6.01
N GLU A 220 14.21 19.55 6.67
CA GLU A 220 13.79 20.91 6.43
C GLU A 220 14.77 21.89 7.08
N LYS A 221 15.38 22.76 6.25
CA LYS A 221 16.36 23.76 6.72
C LYS A 221 15.75 24.79 7.68
N ILE A 222 14.44 24.89 7.75
CA ILE A 222 13.68 25.88 8.54
C ILE A 222 13.51 25.40 9.99
N VAL A 223 13.54 24.09 10.23
CA VAL A 223 13.30 23.50 11.55
C VAL A 223 14.62 23.00 12.13
N ALA A 224 14.93 23.38 13.35
CA ALA A 224 16.11 22.89 14.03
C ALA A 224 16.03 21.36 14.21
N SER A 225 17.11 20.64 13.88
CA SER A 225 17.15 19.16 13.90
C SER A 225 16.78 18.55 15.25
N TRP A 226 16.99 19.28 16.37
CA TRP A 226 16.60 18.82 17.70
C TRP A 226 15.07 18.73 17.87
N ILE A 227 14.27 19.57 17.15
CA ILE A 227 12.81 19.52 17.18
C ILE A 227 12.34 18.21 16.49
N ALA A 228 12.87 17.91 15.31
CA ALA A 228 12.56 16.68 14.61
C ALA A 228 12.93 15.44 15.46
N LEU A 229 14.11 15.48 16.09
CA LEU A 229 14.54 14.41 17.00
C LEU A 229 13.59 14.27 18.21
N THR A 230 13.16 15.37 18.82
CA THR A 230 12.21 15.35 19.94
C THR A 230 10.88 14.74 19.53
N VAL A 231 10.37 15.07 18.34
CA VAL A 231 9.14 14.49 17.79
C VAL A 231 9.29 12.98 17.60
N ILE A 232 10.41 12.52 17.05
CA ILE A 232 10.69 11.08 16.87
C ILE A 232 10.80 10.38 18.24
N VAL A 233 11.52 10.94 19.20
CA VAL A 233 11.66 10.35 20.54
C VAL A 233 10.30 10.27 21.25
N THR A 234 9.47 11.32 21.13
CA THR A 234 8.11 11.32 21.67
C THR A 234 7.25 10.22 21.02
N SER A 235 7.36 10.06 19.71
CA SER A 235 6.69 8.99 18.98
C SER A 235 7.07 7.60 19.51
N ILE A 236 8.37 7.35 19.69
CA ILE A 236 8.86 6.08 20.26
C ILE A 236 8.34 5.88 21.69
N GLY A 237 8.31 6.93 22.50
CA GLY A 237 7.73 6.91 23.84
C GLY A 237 6.25 6.50 23.83
N LEU A 238 5.45 7.06 22.92
CA LEU A 238 4.04 6.70 22.76
C LEU A 238 3.86 5.26 22.29
N LEU A 239 4.74 4.77 21.39
CA LEU A 239 4.71 3.38 20.94
C LEU A 239 5.03 2.42 22.11
N LEU A 240 6.00 2.76 22.95
CA LEU A 240 6.30 1.98 24.16
C LEU A 240 5.12 1.98 25.14
N LEU A 241 4.47 3.13 25.34
CA LEU A 241 3.25 3.22 26.15
C LEU A 241 2.12 2.37 25.56
N TYR A 242 1.97 2.37 24.23
CA TYR A 242 1.03 1.47 23.56
C TYR A 242 1.34 -0.01 23.84
N ILE A 243 2.60 -0.43 23.77
CA ILE A 243 3.01 -1.82 24.05
C ILE A 243 2.68 -2.19 25.51
N LEU A 244 2.92 -1.29 26.46
CA LEU A 244 2.57 -1.49 27.87
C LEU A 244 1.06 -1.59 28.08
N HIS A 245 0.29 -0.74 27.41
CA HIS A 245 -1.18 -0.77 27.42
C HIS A 245 -1.72 -2.08 26.81
N ALA A 246 -1.21 -2.48 25.65
CA ALA A 246 -1.64 -3.68 24.94
C ALA A 246 -1.38 -4.98 25.75
N ARG A 247 -0.31 -5.02 26.56
CA ARG A 247 -0.03 -6.16 27.46
C ARG A 247 -1.05 -6.30 28.61
N ARG A 248 -1.74 -5.21 28.97
CA ARG A 248 -2.70 -5.18 30.09
C ARG A 248 -4.15 -5.21 29.64
N THR A 249 -4.39 -5.03 28.35
CA THR A 249 -5.74 -4.96 27.77
C THR A 249 -6.14 -6.32 27.20
N PRO A 250 -7.30 -6.88 27.55
CA PRO A 250 -7.72 -8.21 27.07
C PRO A 250 -7.99 -8.26 25.55
N ASN A 251 -8.42 -7.13 24.95
CA ASN A 251 -8.66 -7.01 23.52
C ASN A 251 -7.96 -5.76 22.97
N PRO A 252 -6.63 -5.76 22.84
CA PRO A 252 -5.89 -4.61 22.33
C PRO A 252 -6.17 -4.42 20.83
N LEU A 253 -5.93 -3.20 20.34
CA LEU A 253 -6.06 -2.85 18.91
C LEU A 253 -5.25 -3.80 18.02
N ILE A 254 -4.02 -4.09 18.43
CA ILE A 254 -3.11 -5.06 17.79
C ILE A 254 -2.69 -6.06 18.86
N SER A 255 -3.00 -7.33 18.65
CA SER A 255 -2.59 -8.40 19.58
C SER A 255 -1.08 -8.62 19.49
N LEU A 256 -0.39 -8.43 20.64
CA LEU A 256 1.05 -8.68 20.72
C LEU A 256 1.40 -10.17 20.64
N ASP A 257 0.45 -11.06 20.90
CA ASP A 257 0.66 -12.51 20.83
C ASP A 257 0.99 -12.97 19.41
N LEU A 258 0.54 -12.25 18.39
CA LEU A 258 0.89 -12.51 17.00
C LEU A 258 2.41 -12.50 16.77
N PHE A 259 3.12 -11.61 17.47
CA PHE A 259 4.57 -11.45 17.33
C PHE A 259 5.38 -12.57 18.02
N LYS A 260 4.74 -13.45 18.78
CA LYS A 260 5.36 -14.69 19.28
C LYS A 260 5.61 -15.69 18.15
N THR A 261 4.82 -15.61 17.06
CA THR A 261 5.02 -16.41 15.86
C THR A 261 6.19 -15.85 15.07
N ARG A 262 7.25 -16.64 14.94
CA ARG A 262 8.52 -16.20 14.34
C ARG A 262 8.38 -15.70 12.90
N THR A 263 7.68 -16.46 12.05
CA THR A 263 7.44 -16.12 10.64
C THR A 263 6.64 -14.84 10.50
N PHE A 264 5.69 -14.61 11.40
CA PHE A 264 4.91 -13.37 11.46
C PHE A 264 5.81 -12.17 11.80
N SER A 265 6.62 -12.25 12.85
CA SER A 265 7.52 -11.17 13.26
C SER A 265 8.54 -10.83 12.19
N ILE A 266 9.21 -11.84 11.61
CA ILE A 266 10.17 -11.62 10.53
C ILE A 266 9.47 -11.04 9.29
N GLY A 267 8.27 -11.52 8.97
CA GLY A 267 7.47 -11.02 7.85
C GLY A 267 7.06 -9.56 8.03
N ILE A 268 6.60 -9.15 9.21
CA ILE A 268 6.23 -7.76 9.50
C ILE A 268 7.44 -6.83 9.42
N VAL A 269 8.54 -7.17 10.11
CA VAL A 269 9.76 -6.34 10.07
C VAL A 269 10.37 -6.32 8.68
N GLY A 270 10.40 -7.46 7.99
CA GLY A 270 10.85 -7.56 6.60
C GLY A 270 10.00 -6.70 5.66
N ASN A 271 8.68 -6.65 5.86
CA ASN A 271 7.77 -5.77 5.11
C ASN A 271 8.15 -4.29 5.26
N ILE A 272 8.40 -3.85 6.50
CA ILE A 272 8.81 -2.46 6.76
C ILE A 272 10.16 -2.19 6.08
N ALA A 273 11.15 -3.01 6.37
CA ALA A 273 12.51 -2.79 5.91
C ALA A 273 12.65 -2.75 4.37
N THR A 274 12.00 -3.69 3.67
CA THR A 274 12.10 -3.75 2.20
C THR A 274 11.29 -2.67 1.52
N ARG A 275 10.14 -2.28 2.09
CA ARG A 275 9.30 -1.22 1.51
C ARG A 275 9.84 0.18 1.73
N LEU A 276 10.74 0.39 2.68
CA LEU A 276 11.50 1.63 2.74
C LEU A 276 12.21 1.90 1.41
N GLY A 277 12.81 0.87 0.82
CA GLY A 277 13.45 0.98 -0.49
C GLY A 277 12.45 0.93 -1.66
N THR A 278 11.61 -0.10 -1.73
CA THR A 278 10.70 -0.28 -2.88
C THR A 278 9.65 0.82 -2.99
N GLY A 279 9.25 1.42 -1.87
CA GLY A 279 8.28 2.52 -1.84
C GLY A 279 8.79 3.82 -2.46
N CYS A 280 10.10 3.97 -2.62
CA CYS A 280 10.68 5.15 -3.24
C CYS A 280 10.42 5.24 -4.76
N VAL A 281 10.35 4.12 -5.47
CA VAL A 281 10.31 4.10 -6.95
C VAL A 281 9.07 4.78 -7.53
N PRO A 282 7.84 4.50 -7.07
CA PRO A 282 6.65 5.18 -7.59
C PRO A 282 6.65 6.70 -7.36
N PHE A 283 7.41 7.17 -6.37
CA PHE A 283 7.56 8.58 -6.04
C PHE A 283 8.73 9.22 -6.79
N LEU A 284 9.93 8.65 -6.67
CA LEU A 284 11.16 9.25 -7.21
C LEU A 284 11.28 9.12 -8.72
N MET A 285 10.82 8.03 -9.33
CA MET A 285 11.00 7.81 -10.77
C MET A 285 10.25 8.84 -11.62
N PRO A 286 8.93 9.08 -11.43
CA PRO A 286 8.24 10.13 -12.15
C PRO A 286 8.81 11.52 -11.87
N LEU A 287 9.31 11.75 -10.65
CA LEU A 287 9.89 13.02 -10.25
C LEU A 287 11.24 13.25 -10.96
N MET A 288 12.13 12.25 -11.00
CA MET A 288 13.40 12.31 -11.73
C MET A 288 13.17 12.55 -13.23
N LEU A 289 12.22 11.85 -13.83
CA LEU A 289 11.93 12.00 -15.27
C LEU A 289 11.42 13.40 -15.60
N GLN A 290 10.59 14.00 -14.75
CA GLN A 290 10.01 15.32 -15.01
C GLN A 290 10.95 16.45 -14.56
N VAL A 291 11.44 16.41 -13.32
CA VAL A 291 12.27 17.50 -12.75
C VAL A 291 13.73 17.37 -13.13
N GLY A 292 14.27 16.13 -13.11
CA GLY A 292 15.67 15.87 -13.44
C GLY A 292 15.94 15.88 -14.94
N PHE A 293 15.11 15.21 -15.72
CA PHE A 293 15.32 15.00 -17.17
C PHE A 293 14.47 15.92 -18.05
N GLY A 294 13.49 16.64 -17.49
CA GLY A 294 12.63 17.55 -18.25
C GLY A 294 11.58 16.89 -19.14
N TYR A 295 11.27 15.61 -18.92
CA TYR A 295 10.22 14.94 -19.69
C TYR A 295 8.82 15.41 -19.26
N GLN A 296 7.89 15.38 -20.24
CA GLN A 296 6.48 15.65 -19.95
C GLN A 296 5.88 14.58 -19.03
N ALA A 297 4.87 14.97 -18.24
CA ALA A 297 4.18 14.09 -17.31
C ALA A 297 3.61 12.83 -17.98
N PHE A 298 3.12 12.93 -19.22
CA PHE A 298 2.64 11.78 -20.00
C PHE A 298 3.73 10.72 -20.21
N ILE A 299 4.92 11.15 -20.62
CA ILE A 299 6.05 10.24 -20.86
C ILE A 299 6.48 9.57 -19.54
N ALA A 300 6.58 10.36 -18.45
CA ALA A 300 6.90 9.86 -17.13
C ALA A 300 5.86 8.83 -16.63
N GLY A 301 4.58 9.08 -16.88
CA GLY A 301 3.49 8.15 -16.57
C GLY A 301 3.56 6.85 -17.35
N CYS A 302 3.82 6.93 -18.67
CA CYS A 302 3.97 5.75 -19.54
C CYS A 302 5.16 4.87 -19.12
N MET A 303 6.25 5.48 -18.62
CA MET A 303 7.42 4.75 -18.14
C MET A 303 7.16 3.94 -16.88
N MET A 304 6.08 4.19 -16.15
CA MET A 304 5.68 3.34 -15.01
C MET A 304 4.92 2.08 -15.42
N ALA A 305 4.34 2.04 -16.63
CA ALA A 305 3.57 0.89 -17.14
C ALA A 305 4.36 -0.43 -17.19
N PRO A 306 5.64 -0.48 -17.59
CA PRO A 306 6.44 -1.71 -17.58
C PRO A 306 6.53 -2.35 -16.20
N THR A 307 6.64 -1.55 -15.13
CA THR A 307 6.67 -2.06 -13.75
C THR A 307 5.38 -2.78 -13.39
N ALA A 308 4.24 -2.22 -13.77
CA ALA A 308 2.94 -2.83 -13.51
C ALA A 308 2.72 -4.10 -14.36
N LEU A 309 3.13 -4.09 -15.63
CA LEU A 309 3.08 -5.26 -16.51
C LEU A 309 3.95 -6.40 -15.97
N GLY A 310 5.19 -6.11 -15.57
CA GLY A 310 6.07 -7.07 -14.93
C GLY A 310 5.46 -7.68 -13.67
N SER A 311 4.79 -6.87 -12.86
CA SER A 311 4.09 -7.32 -11.66
C SER A 311 2.95 -8.31 -11.95
N ILE A 312 2.21 -8.12 -13.03
CA ILE A 312 1.14 -9.03 -13.45
C ILE A 312 1.71 -10.36 -13.93
N ILE A 313 2.73 -10.31 -14.79
CA ILE A 313 3.37 -11.51 -15.34
C ILE A 313 4.00 -12.36 -14.22
N ALA A 314 4.64 -11.72 -13.25
CA ALA A 314 5.25 -12.40 -12.13
C ALA A 314 4.27 -13.26 -11.32
N LYS A 315 2.99 -12.87 -11.23
CA LYS A 315 1.97 -13.64 -10.49
C LYS A 315 1.79 -15.06 -11.01
N SER A 316 1.97 -15.29 -12.30
CA SER A 316 1.93 -16.63 -12.88
C SER A 316 3.16 -17.49 -12.52
N MET A 317 4.29 -16.85 -12.24
CA MET A 317 5.58 -17.50 -12.02
C MET A 317 5.95 -17.71 -10.55
N VAL A 318 5.39 -16.87 -9.65
CA VAL A 318 5.80 -16.84 -8.23
C VAL A 318 5.70 -18.20 -7.55
N THR A 319 4.64 -18.95 -7.80
CA THR A 319 4.45 -20.28 -7.20
C THR A 319 5.55 -21.28 -7.63
N GLN A 320 5.99 -21.19 -8.87
CA GLN A 320 7.07 -22.02 -9.41
C GLN A 320 8.42 -21.68 -8.77
N VAL A 321 8.72 -20.38 -8.63
CA VAL A 321 9.93 -19.87 -7.99
C VAL A 321 9.98 -20.34 -6.53
N LEU A 322 8.88 -20.16 -5.78
CA LEU A 322 8.79 -20.58 -4.39
C LEU A 322 8.93 -22.10 -4.20
N ARG A 323 8.40 -22.90 -5.14
CA ARG A 323 8.55 -24.36 -5.11
C ARG A 323 9.98 -24.82 -5.33
N ARG A 324 10.75 -24.11 -6.17
CA ARG A 324 12.14 -24.49 -6.51
C ARG A 324 13.15 -24.01 -5.48
N LEU A 325 13.03 -22.76 -5.04
CA LEU A 325 14.02 -22.08 -4.20
C LEU A 325 13.63 -22.03 -2.71
N GLY A 326 12.34 -22.23 -2.37
CA GLY A 326 11.81 -22.00 -1.03
C GLY A 326 11.71 -20.52 -0.68
N TYR A 327 11.03 -20.21 0.44
CA TYR A 327 10.74 -18.83 0.84
C TYR A 327 11.98 -18.02 1.20
N ARG A 328 12.90 -18.60 1.99
CA ARG A 328 14.11 -17.91 2.45
C ARG A 328 14.99 -17.45 1.29
N HIS A 329 15.38 -18.37 0.39
CA HIS A 329 16.27 -18.03 -0.73
C HIS A 329 15.59 -17.09 -1.73
N THR A 330 14.29 -17.26 -1.97
CA THR A 330 13.53 -16.37 -2.83
C THR A 330 13.49 -14.97 -2.27
N LEU A 331 13.16 -14.79 -0.98
CA LEU A 331 13.06 -13.46 -0.37
C LEU A 331 14.42 -12.76 -0.29
N VAL A 332 15.47 -13.46 0.11
CA VAL A 332 16.83 -12.90 0.15
C VAL A 332 17.29 -12.50 -1.26
N GLY A 333 17.20 -13.42 -2.23
CA GLY A 333 17.69 -13.18 -3.59
C GLY A 333 16.91 -12.07 -4.30
N ILE A 334 15.59 -12.07 -4.21
CA ILE A 334 14.74 -11.04 -4.83
C ILE A 334 14.93 -9.67 -4.18
N THR A 335 15.11 -9.60 -2.86
CA THR A 335 15.38 -8.32 -2.18
C THR A 335 16.70 -7.72 -2.63
N VAL A 336 17.74 -8.54 -2.81
CA VAL A 336 19.01 -8.08 -3.38
C VAL A 336 18.84 -7.59 -4.81
N ILE A 337 18.11 -8.35 -5.66
CA ILE A 337 17.83 -7.95 -7.04
C ILE A 337 17.10 -6.60 -7.07
N ILE A 338 16.07 -6.42 -6.25
CA ILE A 338 15.33 -5.16 -6.16
C ILE A 338 16.26 -4.01 -5.79
N GLY A 339 17.09 -4.18 -4.76
CA GLY A 339 18.03 -3.14 -4.34
C GLY A 339 19.04 -2.76 -5.42
N LEU A 340 19.57 -3.75 -6.14
CA LEU A 340 20.46 -3.51 -7.28
C LEU A 340 19.72 -2.83 -8.44
N MET A 341 18.47 -3.21 -8.72
CA MET A 341 17.63 -2.56 -9.73
C MET A 341 17.32 -1.11 -9.37
N ILE A 342 17.10 -0.79 -8.11
CA ILE A 342 16.92 0.59 -7.64
C ILE A 342 18.22 1.37 -7.80
N ALA A 343 19.33 0.83 -7.35
CA ALA A 343 20.64 1.49 -7.45
C ALA A 343 21.06 1.76 -8.91
N GLN A 344 20.74 0.86 -9.84
CA GLN A 344 21.10 1.04 -11.25
C GLN A 344 20.40 2.22 -11.93
N PHE A 345 19.30 2.75 -11.38
CA PHE A 345 18.69 3.97 -11.92
C PHE A 345 19.59 5.20 -11.79
N SER A 346 20.62 5.14 -10.95
CA SER A 346 21.67 6.15 -10.89
C SER A 346 22.54 6.22 -12.14
N LEU A 347 22.49 5.22 -13.00
CA LEU A 347 23.24 5.21 -14.28
C LEU A 347 22.46 5.87 -15.42
N GLN A 348 21.20 6.23 -15.20
CA GLN A 348 20.34 6.84 -16.21
C GLN A 348 20.71 8.33 -16.37
N SER A 349 20.73 8.79 -17.63
CA SER A 349 21.09 10.16 -17.98
C SER A 349 20.06 10.74 -18.95
N PRO A 350 19.80 12.05 -18.95
CA PRO A 350 18.95 12.70 -19.94
C PRO A 350 19.42 12.47 -21.39
N ALA A 351 20.71 12.17 -21.60
CA ALA A 351 21.26 11.85 -22.93
C ALA A 351 20.95 10.42 -23.39
N MET A 352 20.53 9.53 -22.49
CA MET A 352 20.19 8.15 -22.83
C MET A 352 18.75 8.06 -23.38
N ALA A 353 18.54 7.13 -24.30
CA ALA A 353 17.21 6.90 -24.83
C ALA A 353 16.27 6.37 -23.74
N ILE A 354 15.11 7.01 -23.55
CA ILE A 354 14.16 6.69 -22.48
C ILE A 354 13.65 5.25 -22.51
N TRP A 355 13.58 4.63 -23.69
CA TRP A 355 13.14 3.24 -23.84
C TRP A 355 14.09 2.23 -23.16
N MET A 356 15.35 2.63 -22.83
CA MET A 356 16.28 1.80 -22.06
C MET A 356 15.81 1.55 -20.63
N LEU A 357 14.89 2.36 -20.10
CA LEU A 357 14.25 2.16 -18.80
C LEU A 357 13.19 1.05 -18.79
N ILE A 358 12.66 0.66 -19.94
CA ILE A 358 11.54 -0.29 -20.03
C ILE A 358 11.92 -1.64 -19.42
N LEU A 359 13.05 -2.21 -19.80
CA LEU A 359 13.47 -3.52 -19.31
C LEU A 359 13.81 -3.52 -17.81
N PRO A 360 14.60 -2.57 -17.28
CA PRO A 360 14.84 -2.48 -15.84
C PRO A 360 13.58 -2.30 -15.01
N LEU A 361 12.65 -1.45 -15.42
CA LEU A 361 11.38 -1.25 -14.74
C LEU A 361 10.48 -2.49 -14.79
N PHE A 362 10.47 -3.21 -15.92
CA PHE A 362 9.75 -4.46 -16.04
C PHE A 362 10.30 -5.54 -15.10
N ILE A 363 11.63 -5.73 -15.06
CA ILE A 363 12.30 -6.67 -14.14
C ILE A 363 12.04 -6.28 -12.68
N LEU A 364 12.13 -4.99 -12.36
CA LEU A 364 11.82 -4.49 -11.03
C LEU A 364 10.38 -4.83 -10.62
N GLY A 365 9.41 -4.62 -11.53
CA GLY A 365 8.01 -4.96 -11.28
C GLY A 365 7.80 -6.45 -11.02
N MET A 366 8.46 -7.33 -11.79
CA MET A 366 8.44 -8.77 -11.57
C MET A 366 8.99 -9.14 -10.18
N ALA A 367 10.13 -8.56 -9.82
CA ALA A 367 10.79 -8.82 -8.54
C ALA A 367 9.93 -8.31 -7.36
N MET A 368 9.38 -7.10 -7.45
CA MET A 368 8.51 -6.52 -6.42
C MET A 368 7.23 -7.35 -6.20
N SER A 369 6.59 -7.83 -7.27
CA SER A 369 5.38 -8.64 -7.18
C SER A 369 5.66 -10.01 -6.57
N THR A 370 6.79 -10.63 -6.92
CA THR A 370 7.22 -11.91 -6.35
C THR A 370 7.54 -11.75 -4.87
N GLN A 371 8.28 -10.70 -4.50
CA GLN A 371 8.59 -10.38 -3.10
C GLN A 371 7.31 -10.14 -2.30
N PHE A 372 6.38 -9.32 -2.82
CA PHE A 372 5.11 -9.02 -2.17
C PHE A 372 4.32 -10.29 -1.87
N THR A 373 4.19 -11.18 -2.85
CA THR A 373 3.43 -12.42 -2.69
C THR A 373 4.11 -13.37 -1.71
N ALA A 374 5.42 -13.58 -1.84
CA ALA A 374 6.18 -14.47 -0.96
C ALA A 374 6.16 -13.97 0.50
N MET A 375 6.35 -12.66 0.69
CA MET A 375 6.38 -12.07 2.02
C MET A 375 5.01 -12.11 2.71
N ASN A 376 3.93 -11.81 1.99
CA ASN A 376 2.58 -11.86 2.56
C ASN A 376 2.18 -13.30 2.93
N THR A 377 2.51 -14.27 2.10
CA THR A 377 2.17 -15.67 2.36
C THR A 377 2.95 -16.23 3.54
N ILE A 378 4.26 -15.97 3.63
CA ILE A 378 5.07 -16.47 4.76
C ILE A 378 4.69 -15.78 6.08
N THR A 379 4.35 -14.51 6.05
CA THR A 379 3.95 -13.76 7.25
C THR A 379 2.71 -14.38 7.91
N LEU A 380 1.77 -14.88 7.13
CA LEU A 380 0.51 -15.46 7.63
C LEU A 380 0.57 -17.00 7.76
N ALA A 381 1.67 -17.65 7.35
CA ALA A 381 1.76 -19.09 7.17
C ALA A 381 1.48 -19.93 8.42
N ASP A 382 1.99 -19.47 9.56
CA ASP A 382 1.96 -20.20 10.82
C ASP A 382 0.92 -19.64 11.82
N LEU A 383 0.06 -18.72 11.37
CA LEU A 383 -1.05 -18.22 12.17
C LEU A 383 -2.19 -19.24 12.22
N THR A 384 -2.83 -19.36 13.39
CA THR A 384 -4.04 -20.17 13.57
C THR A 384 -5.26 -19.49 12.94
N ASP A 385 -6.32 -20.25 12.66
CA ASP A 385 -7.57 -19.70 12.09
C ASP A 385 -8.16 -18.58 12.97
N ASP A 386 -8.00 -18.66 14.29
CA ASP A 386 -8.47 -17.64 15.23
C ASP A 386 -7.71 -16.33 15.12
N ASN A 387 -6.41 -16.38 14.82
CA ASN A 387 -5.50 -15.24 14.77
C ASN A 387 -5.29 -14.71 13.34
N ALA A 388 -5.67 -15.48 12.31
CA ALA A 388 -5.41 -15.12 10.91
C ALA A 388 -6.05 -13.79 10.50
N SER A 389 -7.26 -13.50 10.96
CA SER A 389 -7.94 -12.23 10.67
C SER A 389 -7.21 -11.03 11.27
N SER A 390 -6.81 -11.15 12.55
CA SER A 390 -6.03 -10.10 13.23
C SER A 390 -4.65 -9.92 12.60
N GLY A 391 -3.96 -11.02 12.26
CA GLY A 391 -2.69 -11.00 11.55
C GLY A 391 -2.76 -10.32 10.18
N ASN A 392 -3.81 -10.60 9.41
CA ASN A 392 -4.03 -9.94 8.11
C ASN A 392 -4.29 -8.43 8.27
N SER A 393 -4.99 -8.00 9.32
CA SER A 393 -5.21 -6.59 9.62
C SER A 393 -3.90 -5.88 9.97
N VAL A 394 -3.06 -6.48 10.81
CA VAL A 394 -1.73 -5.96 11.16
C VAL A 394 -0.84 -5.87 9.92
N LEU A 395 -0.87 -6.89 9.06
CA LEU A 395 -0.14 -6.89 7.79
C LEU A 395 -0.58 -5.75 6.88
N ALA A 396 -1.89 -5.51 6.75
CA ALA A 396 -2.42 -4.42 5.94
C ALA A 396 -2.02 -3.03 6.48
N VAL A 397 -2.06 -2.83 7.79
CA VAL A 397 -1.55 -1.60 8.44
C VAL A 397 -0.06 -1.42 8.16
N THR A 398 0.72 -2.48 8.35
CA THR A 398 2.17 -2.47 8.10
C THR A 398 2.48 -2.11 6.65
N GLN A 399 1.74 -2.63 5.69
CA GLN A 399 1.94 -2.32 4.28
C GLN A 399 1.71 -0.84 3.97
N GLN A 400 0.62 -0.26 4.46
CA GLN A 400 0.33 1.16 4.24
C GLN A 400 1.32 2.08 4.94
N LEU A 401 1.67 1.75 6.20
CA LEU A 401 2.69 2.47 6.94
C LEU A 401 4.04 2.42 6.23
N SER A 402 4.43 1.26 5.71
CA SER A 402 5.71 1.07 5.03
C SER A 402 5.79 1.86 3.73
N ILE A 403 4.69 2.01 2.99
CA ILE A 403 4.62 2.87 1.80
C ILE A 403 4.83 4.33 2.20
N SER A 404 4.12 4.79 3.23
CA SER A 404 4.28 6.15 3.76
C SER A 404 5.72 6.43 4.18
N LEU A 405 6.33 5.52 4.95
CA LEU A 405 7.72 5.64 5.39
C LEU A 405 8.71 5.61 4.23
N GLY A 406 8.46 4.77 3.21
CA GLY A 406 9.30 4.70 2.01
C GLY A 406 9.34 6.04 1.27
N VAL A 407 8.19 6.70 1.10
CA VAL A 407 8.11 8.04 0.52
C VAL A 407 8.82 9.07 1.40
N ALA A 408 8.54 9.07 2.72
CA ALA A 408 9.13 10.02 3.65
C ALA A 408 10.66 9.92 3.71
N VAL A 409 11.19 8.69 3.83
CA VAL A 409 12.64 8.44 3.89
C VAL A 409 13.30 8.82 2.58
N SER A 410 12.74 8.43 1.43
CA SER A 410 13.34 8.74 0.13
C SER A 410 13.36 10.25 -0.14
N ALA A 411 12.33 10.97 0.28
CA ALA A 411 12.30 12.42 0.18
C ALA A 411 13.28 13.10 1.15
N ALA A 412 13.42 12.57 2.38
CA ALA A 412 14.42 13.08 3.32
C ALA A 412 15.84 12.89 2.79
N VAL A 413 16.14 11.72 2.20
CA VAL A 413 17.43 11.42 1.57
C VAL A 413 17.69 12.38 0.39
N LEU A 414 16.69 12.61 -0.48
CA LEU A 414 16.83 13.54 -1.60
C LEU A 414 17.10 14.96 -1.11
N ARG A 415 16.41 15.45 -0.06
CA ARG A 415 16.68 16.77 0.54
C ARG A 415 18.10 16.91 1.07
N VAL A 416 18.66 15.85 1.67
CA VAL A 416 20.07 15.88 2.12
C VAL A 416 20.99 16.13 0.95
N TYR A 417 20.76 15.46 -0.19
CA TYR A 417 21.58 15.66 -1.39
C TYR A 417 21.32 17.00 -2.09
N GLU A 418 20.09 17.52 -2.07
CA GLU A 418 19.77 18.89 -2.53
C GLU A 418 20.52 19.97 -1.73
N GLY A 419 20.87 19.67 -0.48
CA GLY A 419 21.66 20.56 0.38
C GLY A 419 23.16 20.55 0.11
N MET A 420 23.67 19.63 -0.71
CA MET A 420 25.08 19.52 -1.03
C MET A 420 25.48 20.50 -2.15
N GLU A 421 26.46 21.37 -1.87
CA GLU A 421 26.98 22.30 -2.85
C GLU A 421 27.68 21.58 -4.01
N GLY A 422 27.47 22.08 -5.24
CA GLY A 422 28.14 21.59 -6.44
C GLY A 422 27.48 20.36 -7.10
N THR A 423 26.35 19.88 -6.58
CA THR A 423 25.60 18.77 -7.21
C THR A 423 24.51 19.28 -8.15
N THR A 424 24.36 18.63 -9.31
CA THR A 424 23.24 18.87 -10.23
C THR A 424 22.00 18.14 -9.74
N THR A 425 20.80 18.60 -10.18
CA THR A 425 19.53 17.94 -9.85
C THR A 425 19.54 16.45 -10.21
N VAL A 426 20.14 16.08 -11.32
CA VAL A 426 20.26 14.68 -11.76
C VAL A 426 21.12 13.87 -10.80
N GLU A 427 22.26 14.39 -10.38
CA GLU A 427 23.17 13.72 -9.44
C GLU A 427 22.52 13.52 -8.07
N GLN A 428 21.68 14.45 -7.62
CA GLN A 428 20.92 14.32 -6.38
C GLN A 428 19.96 13.11 -6.42
N PHE A 429 19.28 12.90 -7.54
CA PHE A 429 18.48 11.70 -7.75
C PHE A 429 19.33 10.44 -7.82
N HIS A 430 20.49 10.48 -8.49
CA HIS A 430 21.40 9.34 -8.58
C HIS A 430 21.89 8.88 -7.20
N TYR A 431 22.36 9.80 -6.37
CA TYR A 431 22.78 9.48 -5.01
C TYR A 431 21.62 8.95 -4.15
N THR A 432 20.41 9.49 -4.36
CA THR A 432 19.22 9.01 -3.67
C THR A 432 18.89 7.57 -4.06
N PHE A 433 18.92 7.22 -5.36
CA PHE A 433 18.68 5.85 -5.81
C PHE A 433 19.75 4.87 -5.32
N ILE A 434 21.02 5.28 -5.28
CA ILE A 434 22.11 4.46 -4.71
C ILE A 434 21.83 4.21 -3.22
N THR A 435 21.53 5.24 -2.46
CA THR A 435 21.23 5.12 -1.02
C THR A 435 20.03 4.22 -0.75
N MET A 436 18.94 4.41 -1.48
CA MET A 436 17.74 3.58 -1.34
C MET A 436 17.99 2.13 -1.78
N GLY A 437 18.80 1.93 -2.81
CA GLY A 437 19.26 0.61 -3.25
C GLY A 437 20.05 -0.12 -2.16
N ILE A 438 20.99 0.56 -1.52
CA ILE A 438 21.80 0.02 -0.41
C ILE A 438 20.90 -0.37 0.77
N ILE A 439 19.97 0.51 1.17
CA ILE A 439 19.00 0.25 2.24
C ILE A 439 18.19 -1.01 1.91
N THR A 440 17.75 -1.15 0.65
CA THR A 440 16.99 -2.31 0.20
C THR A 440 17.82 -3.58 0.24
N VAL A 441 19.06 -3.57 -0.25
CA VAL A 441 19.98 -4.73 -0.17
C VAL A 441 20.22 -5.11 1.27
N ALA A 442 20.49 -4.15 2.16
CA ALA A 442 20.71 -4.40 3.58
C ALA A 442 19.48 -5.05 4.25
N SER A 443 18.27 -4.70 3.82
CA SER A 443 17.04 -5.29 4.34
C SER A 443 16.91 -6.80 4.05
N ALA A 444 17.64 -7.33 3.06
CA ALA A 444 17.68 -8.78 2.80
C ALA A 444 18.20 -9.59 4.00
N ALA A 445 19.02 -8.99 4.87
CA ALA A 445 19.50 -9.61 6.09
C ALA A 445 18.36 -10.08 7.01
N MET A 446 17.22 -9.39 7.00
CA MET A 446 16.05 -9.79 7.80
C MET A 446 15.51 -11.14 7.39
N PHE A 447 15.55 -11.48 6.10
CA PHE A 447 15.06 -12.77 5.60
C PHE A 447 16.07 -13.91 5.79
N MET A 448 17.34 -13.61 6.08
CA MET A 448 18.31 -14.64 6.49
C MET A 448 17.94 -15.27 7.84
N LEU A 449 17.13 -14.57 8.66
CA LEU A 449 16.60 -15.10 9.92
C LEU A 449 15.53 -16.19 9.72
N LEU A 450 14.93 -16.33 8.53
CA LEU A 450 14.02 -17.42 8.21
C LEU A 450 14.79 -18.74 8.15
N LYS A 451 14.14 -19.83 8.56
CA LYS A 451 14.67 -21.19 8.33
C LYS A 451 14.38 -21.62 6.88
N THR A 452 15.22 -22.49 6.35
CA THR A 452 15.00 -23.08 5.01
C THR A 452 13.73 -23.91 4.92
N THR A 453 13.20 -24.35 6.07
CA THR A 453 11.95 -25.13 6.19
C THR A 453 10.70 -24.27 6.34
N ASP A 454 10.84 -22.97 6.63
CA ASP A 454 9.70 -22.08 6.82
C ASP A 454 8.88 -21.98 5.52
N GLY A 455 7.57 -22.10 5.64
CA GLY A 455 6.65 -22.07 4.51
C GLY A 455 6.54 -23.37 3.69
N ASN A 456 7.29 -24.43 4.04
CA ASN A 456 7.19 -25.72 3.34
C ASN A 456 5.77 -26.31 3.39
N ASN A 457 5.01 -26.00 4.44
CA ASN A 457 3.63 -26.43 4.60
C ASN A 457 2.71 -25.84 3.52
N LEU A 458 2.99 -24.61 3.06
CA LEU A 458 2.23 -23.94 2.01
C LEU A 458 2.47 -24.58 0.64
N ILE A 459 3.69 -25.10 0.40
CA ILE A 459 4.10 -25.69 -0.87
C ILE A 459 3.65 -27.16 -0.96
N LYS A 460 3.73 -27.92 0.15
CA LYS A 460 3.37 -29.34 0.19
C LYS A 460 1.86 -29.62 0.23
N ARG A 461 1.03 -28.69 0.73
CA ARG A 461 -0.43 -28.86 0.89
C ARG A 461 -1.15 -29.08 -0.44
N GLN A 462 -0.61 -28.60 -1.57
CA GLN A 462 -1.19 -28.88 -2.90
C GLN A 462 -0.95 -30.31 -3.42
N ARG A 463 -0.07 -31.09 -2.81
CA ARG A 463 0.22 -32.49 -3.23
C ARG A 463 -0.70 -33.52 -2.57
N LYS A 464 -1.43 -33.18 -1.49
CA LYS A 464 -2.26 -34.10 -0.70
C LYS A 464 -3.76 -34.06 -1.00
N SER A 465 -4.24 -33.31 -1.95
CA SER A 465 -5.67 -33.28 -2.32
C SER A 465 -6.00 -34.16 -3.54
N LYS A 466 -5.38 -35.33 -3.70
CA LYS A 466 -5.99 -36.39 -4.52
C LYS A 466 -6.97 -37.15 -3.63
N PRO A 467 -8.25 -37.25 -3.97
CA PRO A 467 -9.20 -38.06 -3.21
C PRO A 467 -8.73 -39.50 -3.26
N ASN A 468 -8.62 -40.13 -2.10
CA ASN A 468 -8.51 -41.58 -2.00
C ASN A 468 -9.69 -42.19 -2.78
N ARG A 469 -9.39 -42.87 -3.86
CA ARG A 469 -10.34 -43.81 -4.45
C ARG A 469 -10.65 -44.87 -3.38
N VAL A 470 -11.87 -44.86 -2.88
CA VAL A 470 -12.41 -45.99 -2.12
C VAL A 470 -12.37 -47.17 -3.06
N PRO A 471 -11.78 -48.31 -2.66
CA PRO A 471 -11.88 -49.53 -3.43
C PRO A 471 -13.36 -49.95 -3.46
N SER A 472 -13.90 -50.11 -4.65
CA SER A 472 -15.22 -50.77 -4.81
C SER A 472 -15.08 -52.19 -4.32
N GLU A 473 -15.68 -52.51 -3.17
CA GLU A 473 -15.94 -53.93 -2.80
C GLU A 473 -16.87 -54.47 -3.85
N SER A 474 -16.36 -55.46 -4.55
CA SER A 474 -17.11 -56.39 -5.39
C SER A 474 -17.84 -57.37 -4.50
N GLU A 475 -19.19 -57.39 -4.58
CA GLU A 475 -20.02 -58.58 -4.58
C GLU A 475 -21.22 -58.37 -5.48
#